data_5bdf7b596921afbd982e3828dc809790
#
_entry.id   5bdf7b596921afbd982e3828dc809790
#
_cell.length_a   1.000
_cell.length_b   1.000
_cell.length_c   1.000
_cell.angle_alpha   90.00
_cell.angle_beta   90.00
_cell.angle_gamma   90.00
#
_symmetry.space_group_name_H-M   'P 1'
#
loop_
_entity.id
_entity.type
_entity.pdbx_description
1 polymer ?
#
loop_
_entity_poly.entity_id
_entity_poly.type
_entity_poly.pdbx_seq_one_letter_code
_entity_poly.pdbx_strand_id
1 'polypeptide(L)'
;MTQAFCTVALIALAACAQAQTAEPQPRIVTHEGMAGQVTVVEVAAHFVTAIRLPEAISSVAVGDPALFEVEHSEREAQLLFVKVLTAFPAKTNVLISTAKGHQVSLLVVSKGGETSSAVDFLVNYQRERSFIIEPTARSIAVPETSVP
;
A
#
# COMPACT_ATOMS: atom_id res chain seq x y z
N MET A 1 -10.87 -78.44 15.13
CA MET A 1 -11.40 -77.23 15.80
C MET A 1 -10.28 -76.23 15.91
N THR A 2 -10.17 -75.31 15.00
CA THR A 2 -9.07 -74.36 14.98
C THR A 2 -9.71 -72.96 14.74
N GLN A 3 -9.79 -72.20 15.79
CA GLN A 3 -10.30 -70.81 15.75
C GLN A 3 -9.18 -69.91 15.23
N ALA A 4 -9.44 -69.31 14.06
CA ALA A 4 -8.61 -68.25 13.53
C ALA A 4 -9.00 -66.92 14.12
N PHE A 5 -8.17 -66.36 14.97
CA PHE A 5 -8.28 -64.97 15.44
C PHE A 5 -7.80 -64.02 14.35
N CYS A 6 -8.76 -63.33 13.73
CA CYS A 6 -8.47 -62.27 12.80
C CYS A 6 -8.30 -60.97 13.56
N THR A 7 -7.05 -60.58 13.84
CA THR A 7 -6.70 -59.30 14.46
C THR A 7 -6.72 -58.23 13.36
N VAL A 8 -7.81 -57.47 13.32
CA VAL A 8 -7.89 -56.26 12.49
C VAL A 8 -7.13 -55.14 13.20
N ALA A 9 -5.92 -54.87 12.73
CA ALA A 9 -5.15 -53.71 13.14
C ALA A 9 -5.72 -52.45 12.49
N LEU A 10 -6.46 -51.69 13.27
CA LEU A 10 -6.99 -50.37 12.86
C LEU A 10 -5.84 -49.35 12.92
N ILE A 11 -5.20 -49.11 11.78
CA ILE A 11 -4.21 -48.03 11.66
C ILE A 11 -4.97 -46.70 11.55
N ALA A 12 -5.13 -46.01 12.67
CA ALA A 12 -5.59 -44.62 12.68
C ALA A 12 -4.47 -43.73 12.11
N LEU A 13 -4.58 -43.38 10.82
CA LEU A 13 -3.80 -42.30 10.23
C LEU A 13 -4.29 -40.98 10.85
N ALA A 14 -3.57 -40.53 11.87
CA ALA A 14 -3.70 -39.16 12.36
C ALA A 14 -3.14 -38.22 11.29
N ALA A 15 -3.99 -37.72 10.40
CA ALA A 15 -3.65 -36.61 9.53
C ALA A 15 -3.47 -35.38 10.40
N CYS A 16 -2.23 -35.08 10.79
CA CYS A 16 -1.86 -33.78 11.33
C CYS A 16 -2.10 -32.76 10.21
N ALA A 17 -3.29 -32.16 10.19
CA ALA A 17 -3.54 -30.95 9.44
C ALA A 17 -2.63 -29.86 10.02
N GLN A 18 -1.47 -29.67 9.43
CA GLN A 18 -0.64 -28.51 9.71
C GLN A 18 -1.43 -27.31 9.20
N ALA A 19 -2.03 -26.57 10.09
CA ALA A 19 -2.54 -25.23 9.82
C ALA A 19 -1.31 -24.40 9.41
N GLN A 20 -1.03 -24.32 8.12
CA GLN A 20 -0.07 -23.39 7.59
C GLN A 20 -0.64 -22.01 7.86
N THR A 21 -0.10 -21.36 8.89
CA THR A 21 -0.33 -19.94 9.10
C THR A 21 0.21 -19.26 7.85
N ALA A 22 -0.69 -18.88 6.96
CA ALA A 22 -0.30 -18.27 5.70
C ALA A 22 0.36 -16.93 6.01
N GLU A 23 1.66 -16.86 5.79
CA GLU A 23 2.45 -15.66 6.00
C GLU A 23 2.00 -14.58 5.02
N PRO A 24 1.79 -13.33 5.48
CA PRO A 24 1.37 -12.24 4.59
C PRO A 24 2.46 -11.98 3.55
N GLN A 25 2.04 -11.76 2.30
CA GLN A 25 2.96 -11.47 1.21
C GLN A 25 3.26 -9.96 1.17
N PRO A 26 4.53 -9.56 1.39
CA PRO A 26 4.92 -8.16 1.36
C PRO A 26 4.83 -7.60 -0.07
N ARG A 27 4.31 -6.38 -0.19
CA ARG A 27 4.11 -5.72 -1.47
C ARG A 27 4.64 -4.27 -1.42
N ILE A 28 5.26 -3.84 -2.51
CA ILE A 28 5.61 -2.45 -2.77
C ILE A 28 4.74 -1.97 -3.93
N VAL A 29 3.98 -0.91 -3.71
CA VAL A 29 3.05 -0.36 -4.69
C VAL A 29 3.49 1.05 -5.05
N THR A 30 3.47 1.39 -6.33
CA THR A 30 3.78 2.73 -6.82
C THR A 30 2.57 3.27 -7.59
N HIS A 31 2.14 4.49 -7.24
CA HIS A 31 1.08 5.23 -7.90
C HIS A 31 1.65 6.46 -8.60
N GLU A 32 1.20 6.73 -9.81
CA GLU A 32 1.50 7.97 -10.52
C GLU A 32 0.39 8.99 -10.23
N GLY A 33 0.79 10.20 -9.81
CA GLY A 33 -0.15 11.25 -9.43
C GLY A 33 -0.72 11.08 -8.00
N MET A 34 -1.26 12.17 -7.48
CA MET A 34 -1.85 12.22 -6.13
C MET A 34 -3.33 12.59 -6.13
N ALA A 35 -3.84 13.16 -7.23
CA ALA A 35 -5.14 13.79 -7.25
C ALA A 35 -6.27 12.89 -7.76
N GLY A 36 -7.44 12.99 -7.12
CA GLY A 36 -8.71 12.52 -7.69
C GLY A 36 -9.01 11.02 -7.54
N GLN A 37 -8.16 10.23 -6.88
CA GLN A 37 -8.38 8.80 -6.68
C GLN A 37 -8.30 8.42 -5.21
N VAL A 38 -9.15 7.48 -4.80
CA VAL A 38 -9.02 6.81 -3.50
C VAL A 38 -8.13 5.59 -3.69
N THR A 39 -6.98 5.60 -3.03
CA THR A 39 -6.06 4.45 -3.06
C THR A 39 -6.41 3.47 -1.96
N VAL A 40 -6.55 2.20 -2.31
CA VAL A 40 -6.71 1.12 -1.33
C VAL A 40 -5.34 0.69 -0.84
N VAL A 41 -5.15 0.67 0.48
CA VAL A 41 -3.93 0.25 1.15
C VAL A 41 -4.24 -0.96 2.03
N GLU A 42 -3.60 -2.08 1.75
CA GLU A 42 -3.77 -3.31 2.51
C GLU A 42 -2.74 -3.38 3.63
N VAL A 43 -3.22 -3.42 4.88
CA VAL A 43 -2.40 -3.49 6.09
C VAL A 43 -2.70 -4.77 6.88
N ALA A 44 -1.78 -5.20 7.74
CA ALA A 44 -2.00 -6.33 8.63
C ALA A 44 -1.49 -6.06 10.04
N ALA A 45 -2.06 -6.73 11.04
CA ALA A 45 -1.59 -6.67 12.41
C ALA A 45 -0.10 -7.08 12.49
N HIS A 46 0.63 -6.42 13.37
CA HIS A 46 2.08 -6.62 13.58
C HIS A 46 2.99 -6.11 12.45
N PHE A 47 2.44 -5.49 11.40
CA PHE A 47 3.19 -4.88 10.33
C PHE A 47 2.96 -3.37 10.26
N VAL A 48 3.94 -2.67 9.72
CA VAL A 48 3.88 -1.23 9.45
C VAL A 48 3.88 -1.03 7.95
N THR A 49 2.93 -0.23 7.46
CA THR A 49 2.92 0.22 6.07
C THR A 49 3.46 1.63 6.00
N ALA A 50 4.48 1.84 5.19
CA ALA A 50 5.03 3.17 4.90
C ALA A 50 4.33 3.77 3.68
N ILE A 51 3.93 5.03 3.76
CA ILE A 51 3.34 5.79 2.65
C ILE A 51 4.24 6.98 2.38
N ARG A 52 4.79 7.04 1.18
CA ARG A 52 5.68 8.11 0.74
C ARG A 52 4.99 8.97 -0.31
N LEU A 53 4.91 10.27 -0.04
CA LEU A 53 4.38 11.25 -0.97
C LEU A 53 5.53 12.01 -1.65
N PRO A 54 5.34 12.57 -2.85
CA PRO A 54 6.34 13.42 -3.51
C PRO A 54 6.42 14.83 -2.92
N GLU A 55 5.59 15.14 -1.93
CA GLU A 55 5.46 16.44 -1.28
C GLU A 55 5.40 16.30 0.24
N ALA A 56 5.84 17.35 0.94
CA ALA A 56 5.74 17.38 2.39
C ALA A 56 4.28 17.30 2.86
N ILE A 57 4.02 16.48 3.86
CA ILE A 57 2.72 16.31 4.50
C ILE A 57 2.52 17.48 5.48
N SER A 58 1.37 18.13 5.42
CA SER A 58 1.00 19.22 6.32
C SER A 58 0.01 18.78 7.40
N SER A 59 -0.91 17.86 7.08
CA SER A 59 -1.87 17.32 8.04
C SER A 59 -2.35 15.95 7.63
N VAL A 60 -2.80 15.17 8.63
CA VAL A 60 -3.36 13.84 8.46
C VAL A 60 -4.60 13.72 9.33
N ALA A 61 -5.68 13.17 8.77
CA ALA A 61 -6.89 12.82 9.50
C ALA A 61 -7.21 11.34 9.30
N VAL A 62 -7.52 10.66 10.40
CA VAL A 62 -7.86 9.22 10.43
C VAL A 62 -9.31 9.09 10.85
N GLY A 63 -10.09 8.30 10.11
CA GLY A 63 -11.51 8.11 10.39
C GLY A 63 -11.77 7.30 11.67
N ASP A 64 -10.96 6.28 11.93
CA ASP A 64 -11.07 5.44 13.14
C ASP A 64 -9.71 5.32 13.84
N PRO A 65 -9.37 6.27 14.72
CA PRO A 65 -8.10 6.26 15.44
C PRO A 65 -8.04 5.20 16.57
N ALA A 66 -9.15 4.55 16.90
CA ALA A 66 -9.15 3.47 17.89
C ALA A 66 -8.61 2.15 17.29
N LEU A 67 -8.78 1.95 16.01
CA LEU A 67 -8.36 0.73 15.29
C LEU A 67 -7.12 0.91 14.44
N PHE A 68 -6.75 2.15 14.11
CA PHE A 68 -5.62 2.47 13.25
C PHE A 68 -4.78 3.61 13.83
N GLU A 69 -3.50 3.40 13.89
CA GLU A 69 -2.52 4.42 14.24
C GLU A 69 -1.83 4.92 12.99
N VAL A 70 -1.72 6.24 12.88
CA VAL A 70 -1.04 6.89 11.77
C VAL A 70 -0.03 7.89 12.33
N GLU A 71 1.23 7.67 12.01
CA GLU A 71 2.35 8.49 12.50
C GLU A 71 3.04 9.19 11.34
N HIS A 72 3.25 10.49 11.46
CA HIS A 72 4.09 11.25 10.54
C HIS A 72 5.55 11.14 10.96
N SER A 73 6.45 10.89 10.01
CA SER A 73 7.88 10.82 10.29
C SER A 73 8.43 12.20 10.69
N GLU A 74 9.09 12.29 11.84
CA GLU A 74 9.73 13.52 12.30
C GLU A 74 10.94 13.92 11.42
N ARG A 75 11.57 12.97 10.75
CA ARG A 75 12.78 13.18 9.94
C ARG A 75 12.49 13.39 8.47
N GLU A 76 11.43 12.76 7.95
CA GLU A 76 11.06 12.81 6.54
C GLU A 76 9.66 13.37 6.40
N ALA A 77 9.55 14.65 6.06
CA ALA A 77 8.25 15.33 5.91
C ALA A 77 7.30 14.71 4.87
N GLN A 78 7.80 13.81 4.05
CA GLN A 78 7.07 13.13 2.97
C GLN A 78 6.62 11.72 3.36
N LEU A 79 6.94 11.25 4.58
CA LEU A 79 6.75 9.86 4.99
C LEU A 79 5.74 9.74 6.12
N LEU A 80 4.79 8.83 5.93
CA LEU A 80 3.76 8.47 6.89
C LEU A 80 3.82 6.98 7.17
N PHE A 81 3.55 6.58 8.40
CA PHE A 81 3.45 5.19 8.81
C PHE A 81 2.02 4.87 9.24
N VAL A 82 1.51 3.74 8.78
CA VAL A 82 0.18 3.25 9.14
C VAL A 82 0.31 1.88 9.80
N LYS A 83 -0.34 1.72 10.96
CA LYS A 83 -0.43 0.49 11.71
C LYS A 83 -1.89 0.16 12.01
N VAL A 84 -2.27 -1.09 11.96
CA VAL A 84 -3.56 -1.55 12.46
C VAL A 84 -3.38 -2.09 13.88
N LEU A 85 -4.25 -1.66 14.78
CA LEU A 85 -4.18 -1.98 16.22
C LEU A 85 -5.03 -3.21 16.60
N THR A 86 -5.78 -3.76 15.66
CA THR A 86 -6.63 -4.92 15.86
C THR A 86 -6.22 -6.10 14.99
N ALA A 87 -6.40 -7.32 15.51
CA ALA A 87 -6.22 -8.56 14.75
C ALA A 87 -7.48 -8.95 13.95
N PHE A 88 -8.61 -8.26 14.18
CA PHE A 88 -9.86 -8.48 13.44
C PHE A 88 -9.89 -7.69 12.13
N PRO A 89 -10.73 -8.12 11.17
CA PRO A 89 -10.95 -7.34 9.96
C PRO A 89 -11.44 -5.92 10.30
N ALA A 90 -10.80 -4.92 9.72
CA ALA A 90 -11.11 -3.51 9.97
C ALA A 90 -10.82 -2.67 8.73
N LYS A 91 -11.48 -1.53 8.60
CA LYS A 91 -11.24 -0.57 7.54
C LYS A 91 -11.46 0.85 8.03
N THR A 92 -10.68 1.77 7.52
CA THR A 92 -10.84 3.21 7.77
C THR A 92 -10.41 4.01 6.55
N ASN A 93 -10.77 5.28 6.53
CA ASN A 93 -10.20 6.22 5.58
C ASN A 93 -9.11 7.07 6.27
N VAL A 94 -8.11 7.44 5.48
CA VAL A 94 -7.08 8.39 5.89
C VAL A 94 -7.01 9.50 4.85
N LEU A 95 -7.12 10.74 5.30
CA LEU A 95 -7.00 11.92 4.47
C LEU A 95 -5.68 12.61 4.78
N ILE A 96 -4.89 12.86 3.76
CA ILE A 96 -3.58 13.49 3.86
C ILE A 96 -3.62 14.79 3.06
N SER A 97 -3.23 15.91 3.69
CA SER A 97 -3.02 17.18 2.99
C SER A 97 -1.52 17.46 2.88
N THR A 98 -1.09 17.94 1.73
CA THR A 98 0.31 18.32 1.51
C THR A 98 0.53 19.81 1.72
N ALA A 99 1.78 20.21 1.90
CA ALA A 99 2.16 21.62 2.03
C ALA A 99 1.86 22.46 0.78
N LYS A 100 1.62 21.82 -0.37
CA LYS A 100 1.20 22.47 -1.61
C LYS A 100 -0.31 22.53 -1.81
N GLY A 101 -1.09 22.01 -0.84
CA GLY A 101 -2.55 22.01 -0.88
C GLY A 101 -3.17 20.85 -1.64
N HIS A 102 -2.39 19.85 -2.08
CA HIS A 102 -2.95 18.64 -2.63
C HIS A 102 -3.52 17.75 -1.53
N GLN A 103 -4.55 16.99 -1.88
CA GLN A 103 -5.18 16.03 -0.97
C GLN A 103 -5.08 14.62 -1.53
N VAL A 104 -4.70 13.68 -0.67
CA VAL A 104 -4.65 12.24 -0.96
C VAL A 104 -5.62 11.53 -0.05
N SER A 105 -6.49 10.70 -0.63
CA SER A 105 -7.48 9.91 0.10
C SER A 105 -7.10 8.44 0.03
N LEU A 106 -6.95 7.83 1.20
CA LEU A 106 -6.65 6.41 1.32
C LEU A 106 -7.84 5.68 1.94
N LEU A 107 -8.12 4.48 1.44
CA LEU A 107 -8.95 3.48 2.11
C LEU A 107 -8.01 2.40 2.67
N VAL A 108 -7.79 2.42 3.97
CA VAL A 108 -6.94 1.45 4.65
C VAL A 108 -7.78 0.25 5.05
N VAL A 109 -7.36 -0.95 4.66
CA VAL A 109 -8.10 -2.20 4.85
C VAL A 109 -7.19 -3.24 5.50
N SER A 110 -7.66 -3.82 6.62
CA SER A 110 -7.06 -5.00 7.23
C SER A 110 -8.04 -6.17 7.11
N LYS A 111 -7.56 -7.31 6.64
CA LYS A 111 -8.36 -8.55 6.54
C LYS A 111 -8.30 -9.40 7.82
N GLY A 112 -7.59 -8.91 8.85
CA GLY A 112 -7.35 -9.68 10.06
C GLY A 112 -6.24 -10.72 9.93
N GLY A 113 -5.93 -11.43 11.03
CA GLY A 113 -4.78 -12.32 11.13
C GLY A 113 -4.91 -13.69 10.44
N GLU A 114 -6.07 -14.04 9.87
CA GLU A 114 -6.35 -15.43 9.43
C GLU A 114 -6.14 -15.68 7.94
N THR A 115 -5.85 -14.67 7.14
CA THR A 115 -5.79 -14.85 5.69
C THR A 115 -4.43 -14.43 5.16
N SER A 116 -3.80 -15.30 4.37
CA SER A 116 -2.66 -14.96 3.50
C SER A 116 -3.09 -13.89 2.50
N SER A 117 -3.05 -12.65 2.93
CA SER A 117 -3.35 -11.50 2.08
C SER A 117 -2.07 -10.74 1.78
N ALA A 118 -2.00 -10.15 0.61
CA ALA A 118 -0.96 -9.18 0.31
C ALA A 118 -1.02 -8.05 1.34
N VAL A 119 0.15 -7.61 1.80
CA VAL A 119 0.28 -6.48 2.72
C VAL A 119 1.18 -5.44 2.07
N ASP A 120 0.73 -4.21 2.03
CA ASP A 120 1.52 -3.11 1.47
C ASP A 120 2.56 -2.67 2.50
N PHE A 121 3.83 -2.96 2.24
CA PHE A 121 4.93 -2.49 3.08
C PHE A 121 5.34 -1.06 2.72
N LEU A 122 5.25 -0.72 1.43
CA LEU A 122 5.51 0.62 0.94
C LEU A 122 4.52 0.98 -0.16
N VAL A 123 3.82 2.09 0.02
CA VAL A 123 3.02 2.76 -1.00
C VAL A 123 3.74 4.05 -1.38
N ASN A 124 4.23 4.11 -2.61
CA ASN A 124 5.03 5.23 -3.10
C ASN A 124 4.25 6.03 -4.14
N TYR A 125 4.02 7.31 -3.89
CA TYR A 125 3.43 8.22 -4.85
C TYR A 125 4.53 8.97 -5.61
N GLN A 126 4.46 8.96 -6.92
CA GLN A 126 5.35 9.70 -7.80
C GLN A 126 4.62 10.89 -8.41
N ARG A 127 5.37 11.94 -8.74
CA ARG A 127 4.81 13.04 -9.52
C ARG A 127 4.45 12.54 -10.91
N GLU A 128 3.34 13.03 -11.44
CA GLU A 128 3.02 12.83 -12.84
C GLU A 128 4.20 13.34 -13.69
N ARG A 129 4.70 12.49 -14.58
CA ARG A 129 5.71 12.89 -15.56
C ARG A 129 5.00 13.69 -16.64
N SER A 130 4.92 15.00 -16.46
CA SER A 130 4.51 15.90 -17.54
C SER A 130 5.62 15.88 -18.58
N PHE A 131 5.43 15.14 -19.66
CA PHE A 131 6.24 15.28 -20.87
C PHE A 131 5.80 16.55 -21.59
N ILE A 132 6.19 17.73 -21.07
CA ILE A 132 6.14 18.95 -21.85
C ILE A 132 7.26 18.82 -22.87
N ILE A 133 6.92 18.39 -24.06
CA ILE A 133 7.78 18.60 -25.24
C ILE A 133 7.68 20.09 -25.49
N GLU A 134 8.65 20.86 -24.98
CA GLU A 134 8.82 22.25 -25.43
C GLU A 134 9.03 22.19 -26.95
N PRO A 135 8.13 22.77 -27.76
CA PRO A 135 8.39 22.89 -29.17
C PRO A 135 9.64 23.77 -29.31
N THR A 136 10.73 23.18 -29.71
CA THR A 136 11.94 23.92 -30.08
C THR A 136 11.52 24.97 -31.10
N ALA A 137 11.45 26.23 -30.69
CA ALA A 137 11.19 27.34 -31.58
C ALA A 137 12.31 27.33 -32.62
N ARG A 138 12.02 26.78 -33.82
CA ARG A 138 12.86 26.96 -34.98
C ARG A 138 12.89 28.45 -35.28
N SER A 139 13.98 29.09 -34.88
CA SER A 139 14.32 30.42 -35.37
C SER A 139 14.45 30.33 -36.89
N ILE A 140 13.39 30.76 -37.59
CA ILE A 140 13.45 31.01 -39.03
C ILE A 140 14.25 32.29 -39.16
N ALA A 141 15.52 32.13 -39.46
CA ALA A 141 16.36 33.22 -39.95
C ALA A 141 15.78 33.69 -41.27
N VAL A 142 15.16 34.87 -41.28
CA VAL A 142 14.75 35.58 -42.48
C VAL A 142 16.04 36.06 -43.17
N PRO A 143 16.34 35.68 -44.42
CA PRO A 143 17.47 36.24 -45.12
C PRO A 143 17.15 37.71 -45.48
N GLU A 144 17.96 38.62 -44.97
CA GLU A 144 17.95 40.02 -45.35
C GLU A 144 18.38 40.14 -46.82
N THR A 145 17.41 40.43 -47.68
CA THR A 145 17.68 40.72 -49.08
C THR A 145 18.14 42.15 -49.16
N SER A 146 19.43 42.37 -49.31
CA SER A 146 20.00 43.64 -49.74
C SER A 146 19.73 43.85 -51.23
N VAL A 147 18.97 44.88 -51.56
CA VAL A 147 18.77 45.38 -52.94
C VAL A 147 19.69 46.58 -53.15
N PRO A 148 20.33 46.71 -54.30
CA PRO A 148 21.31 47.74 -54.63
C PRO A 148 20.72 49.13 -54.83
#